data_c54e01d603b104ccb14a7454a0fb41bd
#
_entry.id   c54e01d603b104ccb14a7454a0fb41bd
#
_cell.length_a   1.000
_cell.length_b   1.000
_cell.length_c   1.000
_cell.angle_alpha   90.00
_cell.angle_beta   90.00
_cell.angle_gamma   90.00
#
_symmetry.space_group_name_H-M   'P 1'
#
loop_
_entity.id
_entity.type
_entity.pdbx_description
1 polymer ?
#
loop_
_entity_poly.entity_id
_entity_poly.type
_entity_poly.pdbx_seq_one_letter_code
_entity_poly.pdbx_strand_id
1 'polypeptide(L)'
;MYQKIVTGVDGSPNSLRALEHAVQLAKQLSSELIVVYVVHIPITSYSYDVLGSLEVFNKLEEEGKQSLAKCATMASEAGVTARTVLLTGEPAQGILDTAGKEGADLVVVGSRGTGTLERLLMGSVSERVARFSKCPVLVVK
;
A
#
# COMPACT_ATOMS: atom_id res chain seq x y z
N MET A 1 10.21 19.40 4.30
CA MET A 1 9.71 18.29 5.10
C MET A 1 8.71 17.49 4.27
N TYR A 2 8.77 16.19 4.33
CA TYR A 2 7.96 15.25 3.57
C TYR A 2 8.09 15.43 2.06
N GLN A 3 9.32 15.32 1.59
CA GLN A 3 9.63 15.43 0.17
C GLN A 3 9.26 14.16 -0.60
N LYS A 4 9.23 13.02 0.06
CA LYS A 4 8.93 11.73 -0.55
C LYS A 4 8.00 10.92 0.35
N ILE A 5 6.81 10.63 -0.15
CA ILE A 5 5.74 9.95 0.59
C ILE A 5 5.51 8.58 -0.04
N VAL A 6 5.49 7.54 0.79
CA VAL A 6 5.11 6.19 0.39
C VAL A 6 3.76 5.86 1.02
N THR A 7 2.82 5.36 0.24
CA THR A 7 1.54 4.88 0.74
C THR A 7 1.30 3.44 0.26
N GLY A 8 0.82 2.58 1.15
CA GLY A 8 0.45 1.22 0.82
C GLY A 8 -1.04 1.11 0.59
N VAL A 9 -1.44 0.41 -0.46
CA VAL A 9 -2.86 0.17 -0.78
C VAL A 9 -3.10 -1.32 -0.97
N ASP A 10 -4.30 -1.78 -0.64
CA ASP A 10 -4.72 -3.16 -0.81
C ASP A 10 -6.09 -3.28 -1.50
N GLY A 11 -6.60 -2.18 -2.05
CA GLY A 11 -7.91 -2.11 -2.67
C GLY A 11 -9.07 -1.89 -1.70
N SER A 12 -8.83 -1.94 -0.40
CA SER A 12 -9.87 -1.70 0.60
C SER A 12 -10.28 -0.23 0.64
N PRO A 13 -11.53 0.09 1.06
CA PRO A 13 -11.96 1.49 1.20
C PRO A 13 -11.07 2.29 2.15
N ASN A 14 -10.59 1.67 3.23
CA ASN A 14 -9.73 2.36 4.19
C ASN A 14 -8.36 2.70 3.59
N SER A 15 -7.78 1.81 2.77
CA SER A 15 -6.53 2.11 2.07
C SER A 15 -6.70 3.19 1.02
N LEU A 16 -7.86 3.27 0.37
CA LEU A 16 -8.15 4.35 -0.57
C LEU A 16 -8.29 5.69 0.13
N ARG A 17 -8.85 5.71 1.34
CA ARG A 17 -8.86 6.93 2.15
C ARG A 17 -7.45 7.38 2.52
N ALA A 18 -6.59 6.42 2.87
CA ALA A 18 -5.18 6.72 3.11
C ALA A 18 -4.51 7.32 1.87
N LEU A 19 -4.80 6.77 0.70
CA LEU A 19 -4.31 7.31 -0.56
C LEU A 19 -4.77 8.74 -0.77
N GLU A 20 -6.04 9.05 -0.51
CA GLU A 20 -6.55 10.42 -0.62
C GLU A 20 -5.76 11.39 0.25
N HIS A 21 -5.47 11.02 1.49
CA HIS A 21 -4.64 11.83 2.38
C HIS A 21 -3.23 12.02 1.82
N ALA A 22 -2.62 10.92 1.34
CA ALA A 22 -1.28 10.98 0.76
C ALA A 22 -1.24 11.88 -0.47
N VAL A 23 -2.25 11.80 -1.35
CA VAL A 23 -2.36 12.65 -2.54
C VAL A 23 -2.48 14.11 -2.16
N GLN A 24 -3.33 14.45 -1.20
CA GLN A 24 -3.51 15.83 -0.76
C GLN A 24 -2.22 16.39 -0.13
N LEU A 25 -1.55 15.60 0.68
CA LEU A 25 -0.26 16.00 1.25
C LEU A 25 0.79 16.20 0.16
N ALA A 26 0.89 15.28 -0.77
CA ALA A 26 1.85 15.38 -1.88
C ALA A 26 1.58 16.64 -2.71
N LYS A 27 0.33 16.95 -2.96
CA LYS A 27 -0.06 18.15 -3.69
C LYS A 27 0.36 19.42 -2.95
N GLN A 28 0.02 19.51 -1.67
CA GLN A 28 0.27 20.70 -0.87
C GLN A 28 1.78 20.92 -0.60
N LEU A 29 2.52 19.85 -0.44
CA LEU A 29 3.93 19.90 -0.09
C LEU A 29 4.86 19.73 -1.30
N SER A 30 4.30 19.54 -2.49
CA SER A 30 5.06 19.24 -3.71
C SER A 30 5.94 18.02 -3.55
N SER A 31 5.41 16.99 -2.90
CA SER A 31 6.14 15.74 -2.61
C SER A 31 6.08 14.78 -3.78
N GLU A 32 7.10 13.94 -3.91
CA GLU A 32 7.02 12.74 -4.74
C GLU A 32 6.14 11.72 -4.03
N LEU A 33 5.20 11.12 -4.74
CA LEU A 33 4.29 10.11 -4.18
C LEU A 33 4.56 8.76 -4.82
N ILE A 34 4.74 7.75 -3.98
CA ILE A 34 4.93 6.36 -4.39
C ILE A 34 3.82 5.53 -3.78
N VAL A 35 3.06 4.83 -4.63
CA VAL A 35 1.95 3.97 -4.20
C VAL A 35 2.38 2.51 -4.37
N VAL A 36 2.32 1.76 -3.28
CA VAL A 36 2.76 0.36 -3.22
C VAL A 36 1.57 -0.55 -3.04
N TYR A 37 1.48 -1.58 -3.87
CA TYR A 37 0.55 -2.69 -3.70
C TYR A 37 1.38 -3.97 -3.55
N VAL A 38 1.13 -4.73 -2.49
CA VAL A 38 1.84 -5.98 -2.24
C VAL A 38 0.87 -7.15 -2.44
N VAL A 39 1.18 -8.00 -3.41
CA VAL A 39 0.42 -9.23 -3.63
C VAL A 39 0.83 -10.21 -2.54
N HIS A 40 -0.13 -10.55 -1.68
CA HIS A 40 0.08 -11.49 -0.59
C HIS A 40 -0.59 -12.82 -0.94
N ILE A 41 0.21 -13.88 -1.08
CA ILE A 41 -0.30 -15.21 -1.41
C ILE A 41 -0.43 -16.02 -0.14
N PRO A 42 -1.65 -16.45 0.24
CA PRO A 42 -1.83 -17.29 1.42
C PRO A 42 -1.04 -18.60 1.29
N ILE A 43 -0.39 -19.03 2.37
CA ILE A 43 0.41 -20.26 2.41
C ILE A 43 -0.40 -21.48 1.98
N THR A 44 -1.70 -21.51 2.27
CA THR A 44 -2.60 -22.58 1.89
C THR A 44 -2.75 -22.72 0.37
N SER A 45 -2.43 -21.70 -0.41
CA SER A 45 -2.49 -21.72 -1.87
C SER A 45 -1.32 -22.48 -2.51
N TYR A 46 -0.28 -22.82 -1.74
CA TYR A 46 0.88 -23.52 -2.23
C TYR A 46 0.73 -25.04 -2.21
N SER A 47 -0.38 -25.60 -1.71
CA SER A 47 -0.33 -26.90 -1.12
C SER A 47 -0.37 -28.11 -2.06
N TYR A 48 -1.02 -28.13 -3.23
CA TYR A 48 -1.12 -29.38 -4.00
C TYR A 48 -1.32 -29.24 -5.50
N ASP A 49 -1.51 -28.02 -6.01
CA ASP A 49 -1.77 -27.79 -7.42
C ASP A 49 -0.96 -26.61 -7.92
N VAL A 50 0.14 -26.92 -8.59
CA VAL A 50 1.03 -25.87 -9.15
C VAL A 50 0.29 -24.99 -10.15
N LEU A 51 -0.59 -25.58 -10.97
CA LEU A 51 -1.36 -24.81 -11.95
C LEU A 51 -2.40 -23.92 -11.27
N GLY A 52 -3.12 -24.45 -10.27
CA GLY A 52 -4.06 -23.68 -9.47
C GLY A 52 -3.40 -22.55 -8.71
N SER A 53 -2.23 -22.80 -8.13
CA SER A 53 -1.44 -21.77 -7.45
C SER A 53 -0.98 -20.68 -8.40
N LEU A 54 -0.58 -21.05 -9.61
CA LEU A 54 -0.17 -20.09 -10.64
C LEU A 54 -1.35 -19.24 -11.12
N GLU A 55 -2.51 -19.84 -11.31
CA GLU A 55 -3.72 -19.10 -11.68
C GLU A 55 -4.14 -18.11 -10.60
N VAL A 56 -4.08 -18.52 -9.33
CA VAL A 56 -4.38 -17.63 -8.19
C VAL A 56 -3.40 -16.48 -8.16
N PHE A 57 -2.11 -16.76 -8.32
CA PHE A 57 -1.07 -15.73 -8.36
C PHE A 57 -1.34 -14.72 -9.47
N ASN A 58 -1.59 -15.21 -10.69
CA ASN A 58 -1.84 -14.34 -11.85
C ASN A 58 -3.05 -13.45 -11.64
N LYS A 59 -4.11 -14.00 -11.04
CA LYS A 59 -5.32 -13.24 -10.72
C LYS A 59 -5.03 -12.13 -9.71
N LEU A 60 -4.33 -12.45 -8.63
CA LEU A 60 -3.99 -11.48 -7.58
C LEU A 60 -3.06 -10.39 -8.13
N GLU A 61 -2.11 -10.77 -8.96
CA GLU A 61 -1.22 -9.81 -9.62
C GLU A 61 -1.99 -8.85 -10.52
N GLU A 62 -2.94 -9.37 -11.30
CA GLU A 62 -3.78 -8.54 -12.17
C GLU A 62 -4.66 -7.59 -11.36
N GLU A 63 -5.25 -8.07 -10.28
CA GLU A 63 -6.02 -7.22 -9.35
C GLU A 63 -5.16 -6.09 -8.79
N GLY A 64 -3.91 -6.39 -8.45
CA GLY A 64 -2.95 -5.40 -7.96
C GLY A 64 -2.63 -4.35 -9.01
N LYS A 65 -2.39 -4.77 -10.25
CA LYS A 65 -2.14 -3.85 -11.38
C LYS A 65 -3.32 -2.92 -11.61
N GLN A 66 -4.53 -3.47 -11.58
CA GLN A 66 -5.75 -2.67 -11.78
C GLN A 66 -5.95 -1.68 -10.63
N SER A 67 -5.70 -2.10 -9.40
CA SER A 67 -5.80 -1.23 -8.24
C SER A 67 -4.80 -0.08 -8.33
N LEU A 68 -3.55 -0.37 -8.70
CA LEU A 68 -2.53 0.66 -8.86
C LEU A 68 -2.87 1.64 -10.00
N ALA A 69 -3.45 1.15 -11.09
CA ALA A 69 -3.89 2.02 -12.19
C ALA A 69 -4.96 2.99 -11.72
N LYS A 70 -5.93 2.53 -10.93
CA LYS A 70 -6.95 3.40 -10.33
C LYS A 70 -6.35 4.42 -9.38
N CYS A 71 -5.37 4.01 -8.59
CA CYS A 71 -4.67 4.92 -7.68
C CYS A 71 -3.93 6.02 -8.44
N ALA A 72 -3.24 5.65 -9.52
CA ALA A 72 -2.53 6.61 -10.36
C ALA A 72 -3.49 7.61 -11.00
N THR A 73 -4.68 7.14 -11.45
CA THR A 73 -5.72 8.01 -11.99
C THR A 73 -6.25 8.98 -10.94
N MET A 74 -6.53 8.50 -9.73
CA MET A 74 -6.98 9.36 -8.64
C MET A 74 -5.97 10.47 -8.33
N ALA A 75 -4.70 10.11 -8.29
CA ALA A 75 -3.62 11.09 -8.06
C ALA A 75 -3.54 12.10 -9.20
N SER A 76 -3.59 11.63 -10.43
CA SER A 76 -3.51 12.47 -11.63
C SER A 76 -4.68 13.46 -11.69
N GLU A 77 -5.88 13.04 -11.36
CA GLU A 77 -7.06 13.91 -11.32
C GLU A 77 -6.91 15.01 -10.28
N ALA A 78 -6.16 14.77 -9.23
CA ALA A 78 -5.86 15.78 -8.21
C ALA A 78 -4.62 16.63 -8.55
N GLY A 79 -3.98 16.37 -9.68
CA GLY A 79 -2.78 17.10 -10.11
C GLY A 79 -1.48 16.54 -9.58
N VAL A 80 -1.47 15.29 -9.10
CA VAL A 80 -0.28 14.63 -8.57
C VAL A 80 0.11 13.45 -9.45
N THR A 81 1.37 13.39 -9.86
CA THR A 81 1.90 12.23 -10.57
C THR A 81 2.43 11.22 -9.56
N ALA A 82 1.74 10.08 -9.45
CA ALA A 82 2.15 9.02 -8.55
C ALA A 82 2.95 7.96 -9.29
N ARG A 83 4.05 7.52 -8.69
CA ARG A 83 4.78 6.34 -9.14
C ARG A 83 4.18 5.12 -8.44
N THR A 84 3.94 4.04 -9.17
CA THR A 84 3.34 2.83 -8.63
C THR A 84 4.35 1.70 -8.57
N VAL A 85 4.26 0.89 -7.51
CA VAL A 85 5.14 -0.26 -7.29
C VAL A 85 4.28 -1.47 -6.95
N LEU A 86 4.44 -2.54 -7.70
CA LEU A 86 3.78 -3.82 -7.44
C LEU A 86 4.81 -4.80 -6.90
N LEU A 87 4.57 -5.33 -5.72
CA LEU A 87 5.44 -6.28 -5.06
C LEU A 87 4.68 -7.56 -4.73
N THR A 88 5.42 -8.61 -4.43
CA THR A 88 4.88 -9.87 -3.93
C THR A 88 5.54 -10.20 -2.60
N GLY A 89 4.76 -10.59 -1.61
CA GLY A 89 5.31 -10.95 -0.31
C GLY A 89 4.40 -10.56 0.84
N GLU A 90 4.99 -10.13 1.92
CA GLU A 90 4.28 -9.69 3.12
C GLU A 90 4.04 -8.17 3.03
N PRO A 91 2.78 -7.71 3.16
CA PRO A 91 2.45 -6.31 2.90
C PRO A 91 3.23 -5.28 3.72
N ALA A 92 3.31 -5.45 5.03
CA ALA A 92 4.03 -4.49 5.87
C ALA A 92 5.50 -4.42 5.51
N GLN A 93 6.13 -5.57 5.26
CA GLN A 93 7.53 -5.62 4.88
C GLN A 93 7.77 -4.95 3.54
N GLY A 94 6.89 -5.19 2.57
CA GLY A 94 6.99 -4.55 1.26
C GLY A 94 6.93 -3.03 1.33
N ILE A 95 6.03 -2.50 2.16
CA ILE A 95 5.91 -1.06 2.38
C ILE A 95 7.17 -0.51 3.05
N LEU A 96 7.64 -1.19 4.11
CA LEU A 96 8.84 -0.77 4.84
C LEU A 96 10.10 -0.80 3.96
N ASP A 97 10.26 -1.86 3.16
CA ASP A 97 11.40 -2.00 2.25
C ASP A 97 11.39 -0.90 1.19
N THR A 98 10.22 -0.61 0.63
CA THR A 98 10.09 0.46 -0.37
C THR A 98 10.41 1.81 0.25
N ALA A 99 9.89 2.10 1.43
CA ALA A 99 10.16 3.35 2.12
C ALA A 99 11.67 3.52 2.40
N GLY A 100 12.32 2.46 2.85
CA GLY A 100 13.76 2.48 3.11
C GLY A 100 14.59 2.66 1.84
N LYS A 101 14.27 1.88 0.80
CA LYS A 101 14.99 1.92 -0.48
C LYS A 101 14.85 3.29 -1.16
N GLU A 102 13.67 3.86 -1.11
CA GLU A 102 13.37 5.14 -1.75
C GLU A 102 13.79 6.36 -0.92
N GLY A 103 14.16 6.17 0.33
CA GLY A 103 14.46 7.26 1.22
C GLY A 103 13.25 8.10 1.57
N ALA A 104 12.09 7.46 1.76
CA ALA A 104 10.87 8.16 2.10
C ALA A 104 10.97 8.82 3.48
N ASP A 105 10.38 9.98 3.63
CA ASP A 105 10.34 10.70 4.90
C ASP A 105 8.94 10.76 5.51
N LEU A 106 7.97 10.12 4.86
CA LEU A 106 6.64 9.88 5.41
C LEU A 106 6.04 8.62 4.78
N VAL A 107 5.42 7.78 5.61
CA VAL A 107 4.62 6.65 5.16
C VAL A 107 3.18 6.90 5.57
N VAL A 108 2.23 6.67 4.66
CA VAL A 108 0.79 6.83 4.92
C VAL A 108 0.11 5.48 4.71
N VAL A 109 -0.60 5.00 5.70
CA VAL A 109 -1.34 3.74 5.62
C VAL A 109 -2.72 3.88 6.24
N GLY A 110 -3.66 3.05 5.79
CA GLY A 110 -4.95 2.95 6.45
C GLY A 110 -4.81 2.19 7.78
N SER A 111 -5.67 2.52 8.73
CA SER A 111 -5.66 1.85 10.03
C SER A 111 -6.11 0.40 9.93
N ARG A 112 -6.86 0.02 8.87
CA ARG A 112 -7.39 -1.32 8.63
C ARG A 112 -7.19 -1.68 7.17
N GLY A 113 -7.13 -2.98 6.89
CA GLY A 113 -7.13 -3.50 5.53
C GLY A 113 -8.28 -4.46 5.31
N THR A 114 -8.17 -5.27 4.27
CA THR A 114 -9.14 -6.34 4.00
C THR A 114 -9.08 -7.37 5.13
N GLY A 115 -10.25 -7.83 5.60
CA GLY A 115 -10.35 -8.88 6.61
C GLY A 115 -10.08 -8.46 8.04
N THR A 116 -9.89 -7.17 8.31
CA THR A 116 -9.68 -6.67 9.66
C THR A 116 -11.02 -6.43 10.37
N LEU A 117 -11.13 -6.90 11.62
CA LEU A 117 -12.33 -6.70 12.42
C LEU A 117 -12.50 -5.22 12.78
N GLU A 118 -13.75 -4.72 12.72
CA GLU A 118 -14.06 -3.31 13.01
C GLU A 118 -13.65 -2.87 14.41
N ARG A 119 -13.54 -3.81 15.35
CA ARG A 119 -13.20 -3.53 16.75
C ARG A 119 -11.74 -3.18 16.97
N LEU A 120 -10.87 -3.48 16.01
CA LEU A 120 -9.45 -3.22 16.14
C LEU A 120 -9.17 -1.75 15.82
N LEU A 121 -8.39 -1.10 16.68
CA LEU A 121 -7.94 0.27 16.46
C LEU A 121 -6.98 0.35 15.28
N MET A 122 -6.14 -0.69 15.09
CA MET A 122 -5.20 -0.79 13.99
C MET A 122 -5.17 -2.21 13.47
N GLY A 123 -5.01 -2.36 12.14
CA GLY A 123 -4.78 -3.65 11.51
C GLY A 123 -3.33 -4.11 11.66
N SER A 124 -3.08 -5.37 11.27
CA SER A 124 -1.75 -5.97 11.38
C SER A 124 -0.70 -5.22 10.54
N VAL A 125 -1.06 -4.78 9.35
CA VAL A 125 -0.14 -4.06 8.46
C VAL A 125 0.19 -2.69 9.03
N SER A 126 -0.81 -1.90 9.42
CA SER A 126 -0.61 -0.56 9.96
C SER A 126 0.17 -0.59 11.27
N GLU A 127 -0.09 -1.56 12.14
CA GLU A 127 0.65 -1.71 13.38
C GLU A 127 2.13 -2.04 13.12
N ARG A 128 2.41 -2.97 12.23
CA ARG A 128 3.80 -3.32 11.90
C ARG A 128 4.53 -2.18 11.22
N VAL A 129 3.88 -1.49 10.30
CA VAL A 129 4.49 -0.33 9.64
C VAL A 129 4.80 0.76 10.67
N ALA A 130 3.85 1.07 11.55
CA ALA A 130 4.04 2.09 12.59
C ALA A 130 5.18 1.70 13.54
N ARG A 131 5.29 0.43 13.88
CA ARG A 131 6.31 -0.06 14.82
C ARG A 131 7.72 -0.05 14.23
N PHE A 132 7.87 -0.45 12.98
CA PHE A 132 9.18 -0.68 12.38
C PHE A 132 9.65 0.37 11.40
N SER A 133 8.83 1.35 11.06
CA SER A 133 9.22 2.42 10.16
C SER A 133 10.30 3.29 10.78
N LYS A 134 11.30 3.65 9.96
CA LYS A 134 12.35 4.57 10.37
C LYS A 134 11.97 6.03 10.17
N CYS A 135 10.86 6.29 9.48
CA CYS A 135 10.35 7.64 9.28
C CYS A 135 8.94 7.76 9.90
N PRO A 136 8.42 8.98 10.03
CA PRO A 136 7.06 9.19 10.52
C PRO A 136 6.01 8.43 9.71
N VAL A 137 4.97 7.97 10.40
CA VAL A 137 3.86 7.23 9.79
C VAL A 137 2.55 7.93 10.13
N LEU A 138 1.79 8.23 9.10
CA LEU A 138 0.42 8.73 9.24
C LEU A 138 -0.54 7.55 9.07
N VAL A 139 -1.30 7.26 10.11
CA VAL A 139 -2.31 6.19 10.08
C VAL A 139 -3.68 6.83 9.90
N VAL A 140 -4.36 6.52 8.80
CA VAL A 140 -5.65 7.10 8.45
C VAL A 140 -6.77 6.15 8.87
N LYS A 141 -7.66 6.65 9.71
CA LYS A 141 -8.81 5.88 10.19
C LYS A 141 -9.95 5.84 9.19
#